data_ed98b78974716522cecb43626cb63bb0
#
_entry.id   ed98b78974716522cecb43626cb63bb0
#
_cell.length_a   1.000
_cell.length_b   1.000
_cell.length_c   1.000
_cell.angle_alpha   90.00
_cell.angle_beta   90.00
_cell.angle_gamma   90.00
#
_symmetry.space_group_name_H-M   'P 1'
#
loop_
_entity.id
_entity.type
_entity.pdbx_description
1 polymer ?
#
loop_
_entity_poly.entity_id
_entity_poly.type
_entity_poly.pdbx_seq_one_letter_code
_entity_poly.pdbx_strand_id
1 'polypeptide(L)'
;DLGVSSFQLDTPERGFTYRSEDAPLDMRMDDRQTLTAKDIVNEYSEMDLFRIIRDYGEDRFAKNIAKHIVSARAVKPIETTGELNAIIKGAIPMKVQVTGGHPSKRTYQAIRIELNHELDVLRDNLDDMIELLDDGGRICIITFHSLEDRIVKSSFKKNENPCTCPSNFPVCVCGNKSKGHVVTKKPILPSEKELEENSRSKSAKLRVFERATD
;
A
#
# COMPACT_ATOMS: atom_id res chain seq x y z
N ASP A 1 2.45 5.74 -11.52
CA ASP A 1 2.70 5.74 -10.09
C ASP A 1 1.44 5.34 -9.36
N LEU A 2 1.60 4.61 -8.26
CA LEU A 2 0.50 4.21 -7.39
C LEU A 2 0.54 4.99 -6.06
N GLY A 3 -0.58 4.94 -5.34
CA GLY A 3 -0.70 5.47 -3.99
C GLY A 3 -0.82 7.00 -3.91
N VAL A 4 -0.43 7.54 -2.76
CA VAL A 4 -0.57 8.95 -2.42
C VAL A 4 0.42 9.83 -3.20
N SER A 5 -0.05 10.99 -3.67
CA SER A 5 0.79 11.97 -4.37
C SER A 5 1.64 12.79 -3.40
N SER A 6 2.75 13.37 -3.92
CA SER A 6 3.57 14.31 -3.13
C SER A 6 2.76 15.52 -2.66
N PHE A 7 1.85 16.03 -3.50
CA PHE A 7 0.95 17.12 -3.13
C PHE A 7 0.10 16.80 -1.89
N GLN A 8 -0.50 15.59 -1.85
CA GLN A 8 -1.29 15.14 -0.70
C GLN A 8 -0.45 15.01 0.57
N LEU A 9 0.81 14.55 0.45
CA LEU A 9 1.73 14.44 1.59
C LEU A 9 2.23 15.80 2.09
N ASP A 10 2.36 16.78 1.18
CA ASP A 10 2.88 18.12 1.49
C ASP A 10 1.78 19.09 1.94
N THR A 11 0.52 18.67 1.89
CA THR A 11 -0.64 19.45 2.35
C THR A 11 -1.11 18.89 3.71
N PRO A 12 -0.70 19.49 4.86
CA PRO A 12 -0.99 18.96 6.19
C PRO A 12 -2.49 18.76 6.45
N GLU A 13 -3.34 19.65 5.92
CA GLU A 13 -4.79 19.63 6.10
C GLU A 13 -5.44 18.38 5.50
N ARG A 14 -4.75 17.68 4.59
CA ARG A 14 -5.19 16.41 4.01
C ARG A 14 -4.93 15.20 4.94
N GLY A 15 -4.15 15.37 6.02
CA GLY A 15 -3.93 14.36 7.04
C GLY A 15 -3.09 13.14 6.66
N PHE A 16 -2.45 13.13 5.48
CA PHE A 16 -1.60 12.01 5.04
C PHE A 16 -0.24 11.98 5.72
N THR A 17 0.21 13.11 6.26
CA THR A 17 1.55 13.23 6.85
C THR A 17 1.55 12.97 8.34
N TYR A 18 2.46 12.15 8.79
CA TYR A 18 2.76 11.96 10.22
C TYR A 18 3.79 12.97 10.76
N ARG A 19 4.21 13.94 9.95
CA ARG A 19 5.22 14.94 10.30
C ARG A 19 4.63 16.21 10.91
N SER A 20 3.35 16.47 10.66
CA SER A 20 2.60 17.55 11.29
C SER A 20 1.91 17.01 12.54
N GLU A 21 1.88 17.79 13.63
CA GLU A 21 1.24 17.38 14.88
C GLU A 21 -0.22 17.84 14.98
N ASP A 22 -0.55 18.96 14.33
CA ASP A 22 -1.87 19.59 14.43
C ASP A 22 -2.79 19.27 13.22
N ALA A 23 -2.35 18.41 12.29
CA ALA A 23 -3.15 18.06 11.13
C ALA A 23 -4.34 17.17 11.51
N PRO A 24 -5.50 17.33 10.84
CA PRO A 24 -6.66 16.45 11.03
C PRO A 24 -6.35 15.04 10.52
N LEU A 25 -7.01 14.04 11.08
CA LEU A 25 -6.95 12.65 10.61
C LEU A 25 -7.96 12.44 9.47
N ASP A 26 -7.69 13.01 8.30
CA ASP A 26 -8.54 12.88 7.11
C ASP A 26 -8.12 11.69 6.24
N MET A 27 -7.01 11.78 5.52
CA MET A 27 -6.41 10.78 4.62
C MET A 27 -7.29 10.33 3.44
N ARG A 28 -8.41 11.00 3.13
CA ARG A 28 -9.22 10.67 1.96
C ARG A 28 -8.50 11.10 0.68
N MET A 29 -8.37 10.22 -0.28
CA MET A 29 -7.93 10.58 -1.65
C MET A 29 -9.05 11.25 -2.41
N ASP A 30 -10.29 10.77 -2.28
CA ASP A 30 -11.51 11.39 -2.78
C ASP A 30 -12.27 12.04 -1.61
N ASP A 31 -12.37 13.35 -1.62
CA ASP A 31 -13.02 14.15 -0.56
C ASP A 31 -14.56 14.02 -0.55
N ARG A 32 -15.14 13.39 -1.57
CA ARG A 32 -16.58 13.09 -1.63
C ARG A 32 -16.98 11.92 -0.74
N GLN A 33 -16.04 11.05 -0.37
CA GLN A 33 -16.34 9.96 0.56
C GLN A 33 -16.53 10.49 1.98
N THR A 34 -17.40 9.81 2.75
CA THR A 34 -17.75 10.24 4.11
C THR A 34 -16.79 9.72 5.17
N LEU A 35 -16.30 8.48 5.01
CA LEU A 35 -15.37 7.86 5.96
C LEU A 35 -14.01 8.58 5.92
N THR A 36 -13.44 8.84 7.08
CA THR A 36 -12.13 9.47 7.26
C THR A 36 -11.19 8.58 8.09
N ALA A 37 -9.91 8.91 8.12
CA ALA A 37 -8.96 8.23 9.01
C ALA A 37 -9.34 8.39 10.50
N LYS A 38 -9.96 9.53 10.86
CA LYS A 38 -10.48 9.77 12.20
C LYS A 38 -11.56 8.75 12.58
N ASP A 39 -12.47 8.44 11.67
CA ASP A 39 -13.53 7.47 11.91
C ASP A 39 -12.94 6.07 12.10
N ILE A 40 -11.99 5.67 11.25
CA ILE A 40 -11.28 4.39 11.40
C ILE A 40 -10.63 4.27 12.79
N VAL A 41 -9.89 5.29 13.20
CA VAL A 41 -9.17 5.29 14.48
C VAL A 41 -10.12 5.27 15.67
N ASN A 42 -11.25 5.99 15.60
CA ASN A 42 -12.17 6.14 16.71
C ASN A 42 -13.28 5.09 16.75
N GLU A 43 -13.66 4.47 15.63
CA GLU A 43 -14.85 3.62 15.56
C GLU A 43 -14.55 2.13 15.27
N TYR A 44 -13.45 1.82 14.56
CA TYR A 44 -13.10 0.42 14.27
C TYR A 44 -12.87 -0.38 15.54
N SER A 45 -13.26 -1.66 15.54
CA SER A 45 -12.96 -2.56 16.65
C SER A 45 -11.44 -2.74 16.84
N GLU A 46 -11.02 -3.16 18.05
CA GLU A 46 -9.60 -3.50 18.29
C GLU A 46 -9.11 -4.58 17.33
N MET A 47 -9.97 -5.54 16.99
CA MET A 47 -9.64 -6.61 16.06
C MET A 47 -9.46 -6.09 14.63
N ASP A 48 -10.31 -5.17 14.17
CA ASP A 48 -10.18 -4.57 12.84
C ASP A 48 -8.95 -3.69 12.74
N LEU A 49 -8.68 -2.86 13.75
CA LEU A 49 -7.44 -2.08 13.84
C LEU A 49 -6.21 -2.98 13.80
N PHE A 50 -6.22 -4.05 14.60
CA PHE A 50 -5.14 -5.04 14.58
C PHE A 50 -4.97 -5.66 13.18
N ARG A 51 -6.06 -6.07 12.54
CA ARG A 51 -6.06 -6.66 11.19
C ARG A 51 -5.41 -5.73 10.18
N ILE A 52 -5.88 -4.48 10.08
CA ILE A 52 -5.35 -3.54 9.09
C ILE A 52 -3.88 -3.17 9.36
N ILE A 53 -3.50 -2.93 10.62
CA ILE A 53 -2.12 -2.58 10.96
C ILE A 53 -1.17 -3.76 10.71
N ARG A 54 -1.61 -5.00 10.95
CA ARG A 54 -0.84 -6.21 10.64
C ARG A 54 -0.73 -6.44 9.13
N ASP A 55 -1.85 -6.40 8.41
CA ASP A 55 -1.92 -6.87 7.02
C ASP A 55 -1.50 -5.77 6.03
N TYR A 56 -1.87 -4.51 6.28
CA TYR A 56 -1.53 -3.37 5.41
C TYR A 56 -0.33 -2.56 5.90
N GLY A 57 -0.09 -2.53 7.19
CA GLY A 57 1.11 -1.92 7.77
C GLY A 57 2.32 -2.86 7.82
N GLU A 58 2.09 -4.18 7.73
CA GLU A 58 3.12 -5.20 7.98
C GLU A 58 3.88 -4.92 9.29
N ASP A 59 3.16 -4.44 10.33
CA ASP A 59 3.76 -4.01 11.59
C ASP A 59 3.69 -5.12 12.64
N ARG A 60 4.84 -5.51 13.15
CA ARG A 60 4.95 -6.54 14.20
C ARG A 60 4.34 -6.13 15.53
N PHE A 61 4.14 -4.84 15.77
CA PHE A 61 3.52 -4.30 16.98
C PHE A 61 2.03 -4.03 16.81
N ALA A 62 1.42 -4.46 15.71
CA ALA A 62 0.04 -4.19 15.34
C ALA A 62 -0.96 -4.41 16.48
N LYS A 63 -0.82 -5.53 17.21
CA LYS A 63 -1.68 -5.86 18.35
C LYS A 63 -1.57 -4.83 19.48
N ASN A 64 -0.35 -4.42 19.81
CA ASN A 64 -0.12 -3.44 20.88
C ASN A 64 -0.58 -2.05 20.48
N ILE A 65 -0.35 -1.66 19.21
CA ILE A 65 -0.80 -0.38 18.66
C ILE A 65 -2.34 -0.32 18.69
N ALA A 66 -3.04 -1.34 18.20
CA ALA A 66 -4.51 -1.39 18.22
C ALA A 66 -5.06 -1.25 19.65
N LYS A 67 -4.50 -1.97 20.61
CA LYS A 67 -4.87 -1.87 22.03
C LYS A 67 -4.68 -0.45 22.59
N HIS A 68 -3.55 0.19 22.29
CA HIS A 68 -3.27 1.56 22.74
C HIS A 68 -4.23 2.58 22.12
N ILE A 69 -4.55 2.45 20.85
CA ILE A 69 -5.55 3.30 20.18
C ILE A 69 -6.91 3.17 20.88
N VAL A 70 -7.40 1.94 21.08
CA VAL A 70 -8.69 1.70 21.74
C VAL A 70 -8.70 2.22 23.18
N SER A 71 -7.63 2.02 23.91
CA SER A 71 -7.52 2.55 25.29
C SER A 71 -7.51 4.07 25.32
N ALA A 72 -6.81 4.72 24.42
CA ALA A 72 -6.72 6.18 24.36
C ALA A 72 -8.06 6.82 23.98
N ARG A 73 -8.72 6.31 22.93
CA ARG A 73 -10.01 6.87 22.47
C ARG A 73 -11.15 6.68 23.47
N ALA A 74 -11.04 5.69 24.37
CA ALA A 74 -12.01 5.50 25.45
C ALA A 74 -11.97 6.65 26.48
N VAL A 75 -10.86 7.37 26.57
CA VAL A 75 -10.72 8.54 27.44
C VAL A 75 -11.09 9.82 26.71
N LYS A 76 -10.61 10.00 25.48
CA LYS A 76 -10.85 11.16 24.62
C LYS A 76 -10.73 10.74 23.15
N PRO A 77 -11.66 11.15 22.25
CA PRO A 77 -11.52 10.94 20.82
C PRO A 77 -10.17 11.45 20.30
N ILE A 78 -9.58 10.70 19.38
CA ILE A 78 -8.30 11.03 18.72
C ILE A 78 -8.61 11.92 17.52
N GLU A 79 -8.15 13.17 17.56
CA GLU A 79 -8.52 14.21 16.59
C GLU A 79 -7.39 14.53 15.61
N THR A 80 -6.13 14.50 16.09
CA THR A 80 -4.99 15.00 15.33
C THR A 80 -3.95 13.93 15.06
N THR A 81 -3.12 14.19 14.06
CA THR A 81 -1.96 13.36 13.73
C THR A 81 -0.96 13.28 14.89
N GLY A 82 -0.76 14.35 15.66
CA GLY A 82 0.11 14.35 16.84
C GLY A 82 -0.40 13.43 17.94
N GLU A 83 -1.71 13.46 18.23
CA GLU A 83 -2.32 12.56 19.22
C GLU A 83 -2.12 11.09 18.81
N LEU A 84 -2.40 10.75 17.55
CA LEU A 84 -2.20 9.39 17.04
C LEU A 84 -0.71 8.99 17.07
N ASN A 85 0.21 9.89 16.71
CA ASN A 85 1.64 9.64 16.77
C ASN A 85 2.12 9.33 18.21
N ALA A 86 1.65 10.09 19.19
CA ALA A 86 2.00 9.86 20.59
C ALA A 86 1.54 8.48 21.08
N ILE A 87 0.32 8.07 20.70
CA ILE A 87 -0.25 6.75 21.01
C ILE A 87 0.59 5.63 20.40
N ILE A 88 0.92 5.75 19.11
CA ILE A 88 1.73 4.75 18.38
C ILE A 88 3.13 4.64 19.01
N LYS A 89 3.77 5.79 19.31
CA LYS A 89 5.07 5.82 19.98
C LYS A 89 5.02 5.10 21.33
N GLY A 90 3.98 5.35 22.12
CA GLY A 90 3.78 4.67 23.42
C GLY A 90 3.60 3.15 23.31
N ALA A 91 3.09 2.66 22.17
CA ALA A 91 2.87 1.25 21.91
C ALA A 91 4.12 0.49 21.44
N ILE A 92 5.17 1.18 21.00
CA ILE A 92 6.38 0.59 20.41
C ILE A 92 7.58 0.77 21.36
N PRO A 93 8.36 -0.29 21.65
CA PRO A 93 9.54 -0.17 22.52
C PRO A 93 10.55 0.87 22.00
N MET A 94 11.05 1.71 22.89
CA MET A 94 12.00 2.80 22.58
C MET A 94 13.20 2.33 21.74
N LYS A 95 13.76 1.18 22.06
CA LYS A 95 14.90 0.59 21.33
C LYS A 95 14.62 0.41 19.84
N VAL A 96 13.36 0.14 19.49
CA VAL A 96 12.95 -0.06 18.07
C VAL A 96 12.74 1.27 17.37
N GLN A 97 12.24 2.28 18.09
CA GLN A 97 12.02 3.61 17.53
C GLN A 97 13.32 4.28 17.08
N VAL A 98 14.41 4.03 17.78
CA VAL A 98 15.73 4.62 17.47
C VAL A 98 16.34 4.04 16.20
N THR A 99 16.08 2.76 15.87
CA THR A 99 16.74 2.04 14.77
C THR A 99 15.92 1.97 13.49
N GLY A 100 14.60 2.31 13.50
CA GLY A 100 13.65 1.92 12.44
C GLY A 100 12.96 3.08 11.78
N GLY A 101 13.28 4.16 11.39
CA GLY A 101 12.46 5.20 10.74
C GLY A 101 11.28 5.67 11.63
N HIS A 102 10.39 6.49 11.09
CA HIS A 102 9.29 7.04 11.91
C HIS A 102 8.32 5.94 12.35
N PRO A 103 8.04 5.77 13.66
CA PRO A 103 7.25 4.66 14.18
C PRO A 103 5.82 4.61 13.62
N SER A 104 5.23 5.76 13.30
CA SER A 104 3.87 5.85 12.78
C SER A 104 3.75 5.49 11.29
N LYS A 105 4.85 5.41 10.52
CA LYS A 105 4.84 5.23 9.07
C LYS A 105 3.95 4.06 8.62
N ARG A 106 4.08 2.91 9.29
CA ARG A 106 3.36 1.67 8.94
C ARG A 106 1.89 1.75 9.30
N THR A 107 1.55 2.33 10.44
CA THR A 107 0.15 2.52 10.86
C THR A 107 -0.57 3.50 9.95
N TYR A 108 0.07 4.61 9.56
CA TYR A 108 -0.49 5.56 8.57
C TYR A 108 -0.71 4.91 7.21
N GLN A 109 0.25 4.11 6.74
CA GLN A 109 0.08 3.31 5.53
C GLN A 109 -1.13 2.39 5.64
N ALA A 110 -1.29 1.71 6.76
CA ALA A 110 -2.39 0.77 6.97
C ALA A 110 -3.76 1.44 6.94
N ILE A 111 -3.91 2.57 7.65
CA ILE A 111 -5.15 3.34 7.68
C ILE A 111 -5.46 3.90 6.28
N ARG A 112 -4.46 4.43 5.58
CA ARG A 112 -4.62 4.97 4.23
C ARG A 112 -5.07 3.92 3.24
N ILE A 113 -4.46 2.74 3.23
CA ILE A 113 -4.81 1.62 2.35
C ILE A 113 -6.24 1.16 2.62
N GLU A 114 -6.63 0.98 3.88
CA GLU A 114 -8.00 0.61 4.27
C GLU A 114 -9.00 1.65 3.80
N LEU A 115 -8.76 2.91 4.11
CA LEU A 115 -9.66 4.03 3.81
C LEU A 115 -9.91 4.22 2.32
N ASN A 116 -8.86 4.11 1.52
CA ASN A 116 -8.91 4.41 0.08
C ASN A 116 -9.00 3.16 -0.80
N HIS A 117 -9.10 1.96 -0.21
CA HIS A 117 -9.19 0.68 -0.94
C HIS A 117 -8.07 0.50 -1.98
N GLU A 118 -6.87 1.03 -1.69
CA GLU A 118 -5.78 1.15 -2.66
C GLU A 118 -5.39 -0.20 -3.29
N LEU A 119 -5.35 -1.26 -2.48
CA LEU A 119 -4.98 -2.60 -2.97
C LEU A 119 -6.10 -3.28 -3.74
N ASP A 120 -7.36 -3.03 -3.39
CA ASP A 120 -8.50 -3.62 -4.07
C ASP A 120 -8.67 -2.98 -5.45
N VAL A 121 -8.62 -1.65 -5.53
CA VAL A 121 -8.64 -0.91 -6.81
C VAL A 121 -7.52 -1.40 -7.74
N LEU A 122 -6.30 -1.58 -7.23
CA LEU A 122 -5.20 -2.09 -8.03
C LEU A 122 -5.46 -3.52 -8.51
N ARG A 123 -5.91 -4.40 -7.63
CA ARG A 123 -6.15 -5.82 -7.93
C ARG A 123 -7.26 -6.00 -8.96
N ASP A 124 -8.34 -5.25 -8.80
CA ASP A 124 -9.55 -5.40 -9.61
C ASP A 124 -9.37 -4.86 -11.04
N ASN A 125 -8.50 -3.85 -11.23
CA ASN A 125 -8.35 -3.21 -12.53
C ASN A 125 -7.11 -3.67 -13.32
N LEU A 126 -6.16 -4.36 -12.72
CA LEU A 126 -4.87 -4.62 -13.36
C LEU A 126 -4.98 -5.58 -14.56
N ASP A 127 -5.83 -6.60 -14.46
CA ASP A 127 -6.06 -7.55 -15.56
C ASP A 127 -6.78 -6.86 -16.73
N ASP A 128 -7.72 -5.94 -16.46
CA ASP A 128 -8.41 -5.15 -17.47
C ASP A 128 -7.47 -4.16 -18.17
N MET A 129 -6.56 -3.54 -17.43
CA MET A 129 -5.52 -2.67 -18.02
C MET A 129 -4.63 -3.44 -19.00
N ILE A 130 -4.31 -4.71 -18.72
CA ILE A 130 -3.54 -5.57 -19.62
C ILE A 130 -4.35 -5.91 -20.89
N GLU A 131 -5.66 -6.16 -20.74
CA GLU A 131 -6.55 -6.45 -21.89
C GLU A 131 -6.70 -5.26 -22.84
N LEU A 132 -6.61 -4.04 -22.35
CA LEU A 132 -6.73 -2.81 -23.15
C LEU A 132 -5.46 -2.48 -23.95
N LEU A 133 -4.35 -3.19 -23.74
CA LEU A 133 -3.13 -2.96 -24.50
C LEU A 133 -3.25 -3.58 -25.91
N ASP A 134 -2.76 -2.87 -26.89
CA ASP A 134 -2.48 -3.44 -28.21
C ASP A 134 -1.32 -4.44 -28.15
N ASP A 135 -1.19 -5.26 -29.19
CA ASP A 135 -0.05 -6.17 -29.33
C ASP A 135 1.28 -5.41 -29.37
N GLY A 136 2.24 -5.82 -28.56
CA GLY A 136 3.48 -5.08 -28.31
C GLY A 136 3.34 -3.88 -27.35
N GLY A 137 2.12 -3.55 -26.92
CA GLY A 137 1.87 -2.50 -25.93
C GLY A 137 2.43 -2.86 -24.55
N ARG A 138 2.90 -1.85 -23.80
CA ARG A 138 3.52 -2.05 -22.48
C ARG A 138 2.79 -1.33 -21.37
N ILE A 139 2.56 -2.04 -20.27
CA ILE A 139 2.14 -1.44 -19.01
C ILE A 139 3.35 -1.32 -18.09
N CYS A 140 3.59 -0.10 -17.59
CA CYS A 140 4.69 0.24 -16.69
C CYS A 140 4.11 0.73 -15.36
N ILE A 141 4.37 0.01 -14.27
CA ILE A 141 3.82 0.33 -12.95
C ILE A 141 4.95 0.58 -11.96
N ILE A 142 4.89 1.74 -11.30
CA ILE A 142 5.78 2.08 -10.18
C ILE A 142 5.00 1.90 -8.88
N THR A 143 5.52 1.05 -8.01
CA THR A 143 4.99 0.75 -6.68
C THR A 143 5.90 1.35 -5.60
N PHE A 144 5.35 1.70 -4.44
CA PHE A 144 6.09 2.34 -3.34
C PHE A 144 6.13 1.51 -2.06
N HIS A 145 5.40 0.41 -1.99
CA HIS A 145 5.47 -0.53 -0.87
C HIS A 145 5.28 -2.00 -1.31
N SER A 146 5.61 -2.91 -0.39
CA SER A 146 5.68 -4.36 -0.62
C SER A 146 4.36 -4.97 -1.10
N LEU A 147 3.22 -4.49 -0.61
CA LEU A 147 1.91 -5.03 -0.92
C LEU A 147 1.51 -4.74 -2.37
N GLU A 148 1.70 -3.49 -2.83
CA GLU A 148 1.51 -3.13 -4.25
C GLU A 148 2.41 -3.96 -5.15
N ASP A 149 3.71 -4.02 -4.84
CA ASP A 149 4.69 -4.77 -5.62
C ASP A 149 4.34 -6.25 -5.75
N ARG A 150 3.80 -6.83 -4.67
CA ARG A 150 3.33 -8.23 -4.64
C ARG A 150 2.14 -8.45 -5.57
N ILE A 151 1.15 -7.54 -5.57
CA ILE A 151 -0.02 -7.60 -6.44
C ILE A 151 0.40 -7.51 -7.90
N VAL A 152 1.17 -6.48 -8.26
CA VAL A 152 1.65 -6.27 -9.64
C VAL A 152 2.46 -7.47 -10.14
N LYS A 153 3.42 -7.94 -9.33
CA LYS A 153 4.22 -9.12 -9.66
C LYS A 153 3.36 -10.36 -9.88
N SER A 154 2.37 -10.58 -9.03
CA SER A 154 1.51 -11.78 -9.10
C SER A 154 0.58 -11.71 -10.30
N SER A 155 -0.03 -10.54 -10.60
CA SER A 155 -0.88 -10.37 -11.77
C SER A 155 -0.08 -10.50 -13.07
N PHE A 156 1.09 -9.88 -13.19
CA PHE A 156 1.94 -10.02 -14.38
C PHE A 156 2.34 -11.48 -14.62
N LYS A 157 2.74 -12.19 -13.55
CA LYS A 157 3.07 -13.61 -13.65
C LYS A 157 1.88 -14.48 -14.05
N LYS A 158 0.68 -14.19 -13.51
CA LYS A 158 -0.57 -14.88 -13.86
C LYS A 158 -0.91 -14.66 -15.34
N ASN A 159 -0.76 -13.44 -15.84
CA ASN A 159 -1.06 -13.12 -17.25
C ASN A 159 0.00 -13.67 -18.21
N GLU A 160 1.26 -13.82 -17.78
CA GLU A 160 2.31 -14.51 -18.56
C GLU A 160 2.08 -16.03 -18.60
N ASN A 161 1.71 -16.64 -17.47
CA ASN A 161 1.52 -18.07 -17.33
C ASN A 161 0.16 -18.36 -16.67
N PRO A 162 -0.95 -18.23 -17.41
CA PRO A 162 -2.30 -18.33 -16.84
C PRO A 162 -2.77 -19.77 -16.60
N CYS A 163 -1.92 -20.77 -16.83
CA CYS A 163 -2.28 -22.17 -16.65
C CYS A 163 -2.69 -22.48 -15.21
N THR A 164 -3.88 -23.06 -15.05
CA THR A 164 -4.45 -23.50 -13.77
C THR A 164 -4.44 -25.02 -13.59
N CYS A 165 -3.87 -25.77 -14.54
CA CYS A 165 -3.75 -27.23 -14.43
C CYS A 165 -2.82 -27.64 -13.28
N PRO A 166 -3.08 -28.77 -12.61
CA PRO A 166 -2.14 -29.36 -11.68
C PRO A 166 -0.77 -29.58 -12.34
N SER A 167 0.31 -29.34 -11.61
CA SER A 167 1.68 -29.43 -12.12
C SER A 167 2.10 -30.81 -12.63
N ASN A 168 1.37 -31.88 -12.23
CA ASN A 168 1.59 -33.26 -12.65
C ASN A 168 0.84 -33.66 -13.95
N PHE A 169 0.07 -32.74 -14.53
CA PHE A 169 -0.60 -33.03 -15.81
C PHE A 169 0.40 -32.99 -16.97
N PRO A 170 0.40 -34.02 -17.85
CA PRO A 170 1.33 -34.10 -18.96
C PRO A 170 1.06 -33.04 -20.04
N VAL A 171 -0.19 -32.59 -20.16
CA VAL A 171 -0.64 -31.60 -21.16
C VAL A 171 -1.60 -30.62 -20.50
N CYS A 172 -1.49 -29.34 -20.85
CA CYS A 172 -2.42 -28.31 -20.38
C CYS A 172 -3.81 -28.53 -21.01
N VAL A 173 -4.84 -28.58 -20.16
CA VAL A 173 -6.25 -28.75 -20.57
C VAL A 173 -7.15 -27.58 -20.16
N CYS A 174 -6.62 -26.57 -19.49
CA CYS A 174 -7.43 -25.44 -19.03
C CYS A 174 -7.80 -24.43 -20.15
N GLY A 175 -7.13 -24.47 -21.29
CA GLY A 175 -7.37 -23.57 -22.41
C GLY A 175 -6.95 -22.12 -22.19
N ASN A 176 -6.39 -21.78 -21.02
CA ASN A 176 -5.92 -20.43 -20.76
C ASN A 176 -4.68 -20.12 -21.61
N LYS A 177 -4.69 -18.97 -22.30
CA LYS A 177 -3.58 -18.50 -23.12
C LYS A 177 -2.82 -17.38 -22.43
N SER A 178 -1.51 -17.30 -22.68
CA SER A 178 -0.70 -16.17 -22.26
C SER A 178 -1.22 -14.88 -22.88
N LYS A 179 -1.18 -13.80 -22.13
CA LYS A 179 -1.53 -12.45 -22.60
C LYS A 179 -0.29 -11.63 -22.94
N GLY A 180 0.90 -12.20 -22.77
CA GLY A 180 2.15 -11.50 -23.01
C GLY A 180 3.26 -12.00 -22.09
N HIS A 181 4.25 -11.17 -21.85
CA HIS A 181 5.40 -11.54 -21.04
C HIS A 181 5.89 -10.46 -20.08
N VAL A 182 6.49 -10.88 -18.97
CA VAL A 182 7.10 -10.00 -17.98
C VAL A 182 8.46 -9.51 -18.50
N VAL A 183 8.54 -8.25 -18.88
CA VAL A 183 9.78 -7.62 -19.35
C VAL A 183 10.81 -7.50 -18.22
N THR A 184 10.36 -7.11 -17.04
CA THR A 184 11.22 -6.93 -15.87
C THR A 184 11.13 -8.12 -14.91
N LYS A 185 11.97 -9.14 -15.06
CA LYS A 185 12.02 -10.30 -14.12
C LYS A 185 12.34 -9.85 -12.68
N LYS A 186 13.22 -8.85 -12.53
CA LYS A 186 13.46 -8.11 -11.29
C LYS A 186 12.95 -6.69 -11.44
N PRO A 187 12.42 -6.04 -10.38
CA PRO A 187 11.99 -4.66 -10.50
C PRO A 187 13.19 -3.75 -10.80
N ILE A 188 12.98 -2.71 -11.59
CA ILE A 188 13.95 -1.64 -11.77
C ILE A 188 13.83 -0.73 -10.55
N LEU A 189 14.95 -0.44 -9.92
CA LEU A 189 15.06 0.42 -8.74
C LEU A 189 15.55 1.81 -9.16
N PRO A 190 15.30 2.87 -8.38
CA PRO A 190 15.83 4.19 -8.65
C PRO A 190 17.36 4.20 -8.65
N SER A 191 17.94 5.01 -9.51
CA SER A 191 19.39 5.23 -9.57
C SER A 191 19.89 6.03 -8.34
N GLU A 192 21.18 5.99 -8.07
CA GLU A 192 21.80 6.81 -7.01
C GLU A 192 21.50 8.29 -7.22
N LYS A 193 21.62 8.78 -8.46
CA LYS A 193 21.29 10.16 -8.83
C LYS A 193 19.85 10.52 -8.50
N GLU A 194 18.90 9.65 -8.83
CA GLU A 194 17.48 9.88 -8.52
C GLU A 194 17.22 9.88 -7.01
N LEU A 195 17.92 9.03 -6.24
CA LEU A 195 17.80 9.03 -4.78
C LEU A 195 18.32 10.32 -4.14
N GLU A 196 19.35 10.92 -4.72
CA GLU A 196 19.90 12.21 -4.29
C GLU A 196 18.93 13.36 -4.59
N GLU A 197 18.36 13.38 -5.80
CA GLU A 197 17.43 14.42 -6.27
C GLU A 197 16.01 14.27 -5.67
N ASN A 198 15.58 13.03 -5.41
CA ASN A 198 14.24 12.69 -4.94
C ASN A 198 14.25 11.57 -3.90
N SER A 199 14.43 11.92 -2.65
CA SER A 199 14.46 10.96 -1.54
C SER A 199 13.18 10.12 -1.39
N ARG A 200 12.05 10.55 -1.97
CA ARG A 200 10.78 9.80 -1.96
C ARG A 200 10.82 8.57 -2.88
N SER A 201 11.71 8.58 -3.87
CA SER A 201 11.87 7.43 -4.78
C SER A 201 12.49 6.19 -4.10
N LYS A 202 13.03 6.32 -2.89
CA LYS A 202 13.76 5.25 -2.18
C LYS A 202 13.04 3.90 -2.12
N SER A 203 11.71 3.91 -2.08
CA SER A 203 10.90 2.69 -2.04
C SER A 203 10.31 2.30 -3.39
N ALA A 204 10.56 3.09 -4.45
CA ALA A 204 10.01 2.88 -5.77
C ALA A 204 10.53 1.59 -6.42
N LYS A 205 9.63 0.87 -7.09
CA LYS A 205 9.94 -0.32 -7.89
C LYS A 205 9.14 -0.27 -9.18
N LEU A 206 9.82 -0.18 -10.30
CA LEU A 206 9.19 -0.24 -11.61
C LEU A 206 9.09 -1.68 -12.11
N ARG A 207 7.89 -2.09 -12.51
CA ARG A 207 7.65 -3.34 -13.22
C ARG A 207 6.99 -3.09 -14.56
N VAL A 208 7.37 -3.89 -15.55
CA VAL A 208 6.91 -3.76 -16.93
C VAL A 208 6.41 -5.12 -17.43
N PHE A 209 5.23 -5.11 -18.04
CA PHE A 209 4.66 -6.23 -18.78
C PHE A 209 4.37 -5.77 -20.21
N GLU A 210 4.61 -6.63 -21.18
CA GLU A 210 4.35 -6.40 -22.60
C GLU A 210 3.26 -7.35 -23.07
N ARG A 211 2.23 -6.80 -23.70
CA ARG A 211 1.19 -7.57 -24.35
C ARG A 211 1.76 -8.27 -25.57
N ALA A 212 1.49 -9.54 -25.72
CA ALA A 212 1.74 -10.31 -26.93
C ALA A 212 0.58 -11.27 -27.14
N THR A 213 -0.10 -11.15 -28.26
CA THR A 213 -1.16 -12.06 -28.69
C THR A 213 -0.59 -13.04 -29.71
N ASP A 214 -0.67 -14.34 -29.39
CA ASP A 214 -0.29 -15.44 -30.34
C ASP A 214 -1.22 -15.50 -31.54
#